data_10483c542e8cc937c7fb71f18bfc71f4
#
_entry.id   10483c542e8cc937c7fb71f18bfc71f4
#
_cell.length_a   1.000
_cell.length_b   1.000
_cell.length_c   1.000
_cell.angle_alpha   90.00
_cell.angle_beta   90.00
_cell.angle_gamma   90.00
#
_symmetry.space_group_name_H-M   'P 1'
#
loop_
_entity.id
_entity.type
_entity.pdbx_description
1 polymer ?
#
loop_
_entity_poly.entity_id
_entity_poly.type
_entity_poly.pdbx_seq_one_letter_code
_entity_poly.pdbx_strand_id
1 'polypeptide(L)' 'MVSFTAKTPVVKTDGTVKYYGVGFCLSSDTKPTADMVNGSQLLEMDTSTPWFFDEENGEWKEWE' A
#
# COMPACT_ATOMS: atom_id res chain seq x y z
N MET A 1 -7.40 2.40 11.74
CA MET A 1 -8.05 1.85 10.53
C MET A 1 -7.32 2.35 9.30
N VAL A 2 -7.05 1.46 8.36
CA VAL A 2 -6.42 1.85 7.10
C VAL A 2 -7.42 2.60 6.23
N SER A 3 -7.02 3.77 5.74
CA SER A 3 -7.89 4.61 4.90
C SER A 3 -7.11 5.01 3.64
N PHE A 4 -7.68 4.79 2.47
CA PHE A 4 -7.08 5.21 1.22
C PHE A 4 -7.71 6.49 0.72
N THR A 5 -6.87 7.48 0.38
CA THR A 5 -7.32 8.73 -0.23
C THR A 5 -7.41 8.60 -1.74
N ALA A 6 -6.70 7.64 -2.32
CA ALA A 6 -6.73 7.38 -3.75
C ALA A 6 -6.45 5.89 -4.00
N LYS A 7 -7.20 5.29 -4.93
CA LYS A 7 -6.96 3.93 -5.42
C LYS A 7 -7.11 3.97 -6.94
N THR A 8 -6.00 3.80 -7.63
CA THR A 8 -5.97 3.85 -9.09
C THR A 8 -5.80 2.44 -9.64
N PRO A 9 -6.69 1.97 -10.52
CA PRO A 9 -6.54 0.63 -11.11
C PRO A 9 -5.33 0.59 -12.05
N VAL A 10 -4.57 -0.51 -11.95
CA VAL A 10 -3.42 -0.78 -12.80
C VAL A 10 -3.64 -2.13 -13.46
N VAL A 11 -3.65 -2.14 -14.80
CA VAL A 11 -3.81 -3.37 -15.56
C VAL A 11 -2.44 -3.96 -15.82
N LYS A 12 -2.22 -5.18 -15.33
CA LYS A 12 -0.98 -5.90 -15.54
C LYS A 12 -0.94 -6.48 -16.97
N THR A 13 0.25 -6.85 -17.42
CA THR A 13 0.44 -7.40 -18.76
C THR A 13 -0.28 -8.74 -18.96
N ASP A 14 -0.55 -9.47 -17.88
CA ASP A 14 -1.28 -10.74 -17.91
C ASP A 14 -2.81 -10.54 -17.83
N GLY A 15 -3.28 -9.28 -17.81
CA GLY A 15 -4.70 -8.97 -17.71
C GLY A 15 -5.24 -8.83 -16.29
N THR A 16 -4.42 -9.09 -15.28
CA THR A 16 -4.82 -8.93 -13.88
C THR A 16 -4.94 -7.44 -13.54
N VAL A 17 -6.01 -7.07 -12.83
CA VAL A 17 -6.19 -5.69 -12.36
C VAL A 17 -5.85 -5.62 -10.88
N LYS A 18 -4.92 -4.74 -10.53
CA LYS A 18 -4.57 -4.43 -9.15
C LYS A 18 -4.67 -2.92 -8.95
N TYR A 19 -4.45 -2.45 -7.73
CA TYR A 19 -4.65 -1.04 -7.42
C TYR A 19 -3.39 -0.41 -6.84
N TYR A 20 -3.11 0.81 -7.30
CA TYR A 20 -2.12 1.69 -6.69
C TYR A 20 -2.85 2.52 -5.64
N GLY A 21 -2.60 2.23 -4.36
CA GLY A 21 -3.26 2.90 -3.26
C GLY A 21 -2.36 3.89 -2.55
N VAL A 22 -2.91 5.03 -2.17
CA VAL A 22 -2.23 6.02 -1.35
C VAL A 22 -3.16 6.37 -0.20
N GLY A 23 -2.65 6.27 1.03
CA GLY A 23 -3.49 6.53 2.18
C GLY A 23 -2.71 6.62 3.49
N PHE A 24 -3.40 6.38 4.58
CA PHE A 24 -2.81 6.47 5.91
C PHE A 24 -3.42 5.42 6.84
N CYS A 25 -2.70 5.14 7.92
CA CYS A 25 -3.10 4.15 8.92
C CYS A 25 -2.42 4.45 10.26
N LEU A 26 -2.64 3.57 11.23
CA LEU A 26 -1.90 3.58 12.49
C LEU A 26 -0.96 2.38 12.52
N SER A 27 0.05 2.43 13.39
CA SER A 27 1.03 1.33 13.50
C SER A 27 0.38 0.01 13.92
N SER A 28 -0.74 0.08 14.64
CA SER A 28 -1.49 -1.10 15.08
C SER A 28 -2.38 -1.70 14.00
N ASP A 29 -2.54 -1.00 12.87
CA ASP A 29 -3.41 -1.48 11.79
C ASP A 29 -2.71 -2.53 10.94
N THR A 30 -3.47 -3.54 10.52
CA THR A 30 -2.98 -4.51 9.56
C THR A 30 -3.05 -3.91 8.16
N LYS A 31 -1.91 -3.79 7.50
CA LYS A 31 -1.83 -3.22 6.15
C LYS A 31 -2.27 -4.26 5.13
N PRO A 32 -3.15 -3.90 4.17
CA PRO A 32 -3.62 -4.86 3.17
C PRO A 32 -2.51 -5.22 2.19
N THR A 33 -2.45 -6.50 1.82
CA THR A 33 -1.46 -6.99 0.86
C THR A 33 -2.09 -7.54 -0.42
N ALA A 34 -3.40 -7.66 -0.46
CA ALA A 34 -4.11 -8.19 -1.63
C ALA A 34 -4.39 -7.07 -2.64
N ASP A 35 -4.20 -7.39 -3.91
CA ASP A 35 -4.55 -6.51 -5.04
C ASP A 35 -3.84 -5.15 -5.02
N MET A 36 -2.63 -5.09 -4.48
CA MET A 36 -1.83 -3.88 -4.42
C MET A 36 -0.63 -4.00 -5.36
N VAL A 37 -0.26 -2.90 -6.01
CA VAL A 37 0.93 -2.85 -6.87
C VAL A 37 2.11 -2.21 -6.14
N ASN A 38 3.32 -2.41 -6.69
CA ASN A 38 4.53 -1.79 -6.17
C ASN A 38 4.38 -0.28 -6.05
N GLY A 39 4.90 0.26 -4.97
CA GLY A 39 4.92 1.70 -4.74
C GLY A 39 3.65 2.24 -4.11
N SER A 40 2.65 1.39 -3.84
CA SER A 40 1.50 1.81 -3.04
C SER A 40 1.99 2.32 -1.68
N GLN A 41 1.34 3.35 -1.14
CA GLN A 41 1.85 4.07 0.02
C GLN A 41 0.84 4.12 1.15
N LEU A 42 1.34 3.94 2.37
CA LEU A 42 0.57 4.19 3.59
C LEU A 42 1.45 4.95 4.56
N LEU A 43 0.92 6.05 5.10
CA LEU A 43 1.60 6.81 6.13
C LEU A 43 1.04 6.40 7.49
N GLU A 44 1.94 5.94 8.38
CA GLU A 44 1.56 5.69 9.77
C GLU A 44 1.52 7.02 10.52
N MET A 45 0.32 7.41 10.91
CA MET A 45 0.11 8.74 11.49
C MET A 45 0.65 8.88 12.90
N ASP A 46 0.62 7.81 13.68
CA ASP A 46 1.09 7.82 15.07
C ASP A 46 2.62 7.81 15.18
N THR A 47 3.30 7.26 14.17
CA THR A 47 4.77 7.17 14.15
C THR A 47 5.40 8.12 13.14
N SER A 48 4.59 8.76 12.29
CA SER A 48 5.02 9.61 11.18
C SER A 48 5.95 8.87 10.21
N THR A 49 5.72 7.57 10.02
CA THR A 49 6.56 6.72 9.19
C THR A 49 5.82 6.36 7.90
N PRO A 50 6.38 6.70 6.72
CA PRO A 50 5.80 6.25 5.45
C PRO A 50 6.19 4.81 5.15
N TRP A 51 5.25 4.06 4.57
CA TRP A 51 5.45 2.68 4.17
C TRP A 51 5.15 2.54 2.69
N PHE A 52 5.94 1.72 2.01
CA PHE A 52 5.75 1.43 0.58
C PHE A 52 5.55 -0.07 0.39
N PHE A 53 4.66 -0.43 -0.52
CA PHE A 53 4.37 -1.83 -0.78
C PHE A 53 5.38 -2.43 -1.76
N ASP A 54 5.91 -3.60 -1.40
CA ASP A 54 6.77 -4.41 -2.25
C ASP A 54 5.96 -5.59 -2.78
N GLU A 55 5.51 -5.49 -4.01
CA GLU A 55 4.67 -6.50 -4.63
C GLU A 55 5.39 -7.83 -4.82
N GLU A 56 6.69 -7.80 -5.11
CA GLU A 56 7.48 -9.01 -5.36
C GLU A 56 7.56 -9.89 -4.11
N ASN A 57 7.69 -9.29 -2.94
CA ASN A 57 7.74 -10.00 -1.68
C ASN A 57 6.41 -10.03 -0.94
N GLY A 58 5.41 -9.30 -1.45
CA GLY A 58 4.09 -9.24 -0.84
C GLY A 58 4.07 -8.61 0.53
N GLU A 59 4.93 -7.62 0.78
CA GLU A 59 5.05 -7.00 2.10
C GLU A 59 5.25 -5.49 2.01
N TRP A 60 4.89 -4.81 3.09
CA TRP A 60 5.11 -3.38 3.22
C TRP A 60 6.48 -3.14 3.84
N LYS A 61 7.19 -2.17 3.29
CA LYS A 61 8.52 -1.78 3.77
C LYS A 61 8.50 -0.36 4.26
N GLU A 62 9.13 -0.16 5.42
CA GLU A 62 9.28 1.16 6.02
C GLU A 62 10.27 1.98 5.20
N TRP A 63 9.91 3.23 4.94
CA TRP A 63 10.82 4.16 4.29
C TRP A 63 11.82 4.69 5.33
N GLU A 64 13.07 4.57 5.02
CA GLU A 64 14.15 5.07 5.88
C GLU A 64 14.89 6.26 5.26
#